data_af41242c0aab688aca4301610414b2cb
#
_entry.id   af41242c0aab688aca4301610414b2cb
#
_cell.length_a   1.000
_cell.length_b   1.000
_cell.length_c   1.000
_cell.angle_alpha   90.00
_cell.angle_beta   90.00
_cell.angle_gamma   90.00
#
_symmetry.space_group_name_H-M   'P 1'
#
loop_
_entity.id
_entity.type
_entity.pdbx_description
1 polymer ?
#
loop_
_entity_poly.entity_id
_entity_poly.type
_entity_poly.pdbx_seq_one_letter_code
_entity_poly.pdbx_strand_id
1 'polypeptide(L)'
;MSKEENKAVFRREVEELYNHTGNLDVVEEIFSPDYVSHEPTSGEVRGIEGARQFAATFRETFPDLETIIEDMVAEGDTVVIRFRGSGTHDGETETFGPPTGERMEITGITIKRLSDGKIVEAWTNFDALGMMQQLGVIAPPQQAEA
;
A
#
# COMPACT_ATOMS: atom_id res chain seq x y z
N MET A 1 -5.21 -19.58 -13.25
CA MET A 1 -6.10 -18.43 -13.00
C MET A 1 -6.05 -17.49 -14.19
N SER A 2 -7.19 -16.95 -14.58
CA SER A 2 -7.26 -15.99 -15.67
C SER A 2 -6.75 -14.62 -15.24
N LYS A 3 -6.44 -13.76 -16.23
CA LYS A 3 -6.07 -12.37 -15.96
C LYS A 3 -7.16 -11.65 -15.17
N GLU A 4 -8.42 -11.88 -15.53
CA GLU A 4 -9.55 -11.22 -14.86
C GLU A 4 -9.69 -11.67 -13.41
N GLU A 5 -9.46 -12.95 -13.13
CA GLU A 5 -9.48 -13.46 -11.76
C GLU A 5 -8.32 -12.89 -10.93
N ASN A 6 -7.13 -12.79 -11.53
CA ASN A 6 -5.96 -12.17 -10.87
C ASN A 6 -6.18 -10.68 -10.60
N LYS A 7 -6.77 -9.96 -11.54
CA LYS A 7 -7.13 -8.56 -11.36
C LYS A 7 -8.14 -8.39 -10.22
N ALA A 8 -9.11 -9.30 -10.12
CA ALA A 8 -10.13 -9.25 -9.07
C ALA A 8 -9.51 -9.44 -7.69
N VAL A 9 -8.54 -10.33 -7.55
CA VAL A 9 -7.81 -10.53 -6.29
C VAL A 9 -7.07 -9.25 -5.89
N PHE A 10 -6.36 -8.63 -6.82
CA PHE A 10 -5.62 -7.40 -6.53
C PHE A 10 -6.58 -6.25 -6.17
N ARG A 11 -7.69 -6.13 -6.90
CA ARG A 11 -8.70 -5.11 -6.59
C ARG A 11 -9.27 -5.30 -5.19
N ARG A 12 -9.52 -6.55 -4.82
CA ARG A 12 -10.00 -6.90 -3.48
C ARG A 12 -8.99 -6.50 -2.39
N GLU A 13 -7.71 -6.71 -2.63
CA GLU A 13 -6.67 -6.28 -1.69
C GLU A 13 -6.75 -4.77 -1.45
N VAL A 14 -6.78 -3.98 -2.51
CA VAL A 14 -6.82 -2.52 -2.37
C VAL A 14 -8.08 -2.07 -1.64
N GLU A 15 -9.23 -2.60 -2.01
CA GLU A 15 -10.52 -2.19 -1.42
C GLU A 15 -10.64 -2.59 0.05
N GLU A 16 -10.09 -3.74 0.43
CA GLU A 16 -10.24 -4.27 1.79
C GLU A 16 -9.11 -3.88 2.73
N LEU A 17 -7.88 -3.77 2.24
CA LEU A 17 -6.72 -3.52 3.09
C LEU A 17 -6.32 -2.06 3.14
N TYR A 18 -6.44 -1.35 2.02
CA TYR A 18 -5.92 0.02 1.89
C TYR A 18 -7.02 1.05 1.77
N ASN A 19 -8.18 0.76 2.36
CA ASN A 19 -9.29 1.67 2.55
C ASN A 19 -9.83 1.52 3.96
N HIS A 20 -10.22 2.63 4.56
CA HIS A 20 -10.68 2.68 5.95
C HIS A 20 -11.95 1.87 6.20
N THR A 21 -12.72 1.56 5.17
CA THR A 21 -13.96 0.78 5.28
C THR A 21 -13.76 -0.72 5.10
N GLY A 22 -12.54 -1.17 4.79
CA GLY A 22 -12.28 -2.56 4.48
C GLY A 22 -11.98 -3.43 5.69
N ASN A 23 -11.82 -4.73 5.44
CA ASN A 23 -11.59 -5.76 6.45
C ASN A 23 -10.20 -6.38 6.32
N LEU A 24 -9.37 -6.25 7.37
CA LEU A 24 -8.01 -6.81 7.38
C LEU A 24 -7.98 -8.34 7.31
N ASP A 25 -9.05 -9.03 7.69
CA ASP A 25 -9.08 -10.49 7.66
C ASP A 25 -9.03 -11.08 6.25
N VAL A 26 -9.24 -10.26 5.23
CA VAL A 26 -9.11 -10.70 3.83
C VAL A 26 -7.71 -11.24 3.51
N VAL A 27 -6.68 -10.86 4.29
CA VAL A 27 -5.31 -11.33 4.06
C VAL A 27 -5.21 -12.87 4.05
N GLU A 28 -6.01 -13.55 4.85
CA GLU A 28 -6.00 -15.01 4.91
C GLU A 28 -6.56 -15.65 3.64
N GLU A 29 -7.37 -14.92 2.89
CA GLU A 29 -8.00 -15.42 1.67
C GLU A 29 -7.18 -15.12 0.42
N ILE A 30 -6.43 -14.02 0.40
CA ILE A 30 -5.80 -13.54 -0.83
C ILE A 30 -4.27 -13.66 -0.86
N PHE A 31 -3.60 -13.85 0.28
CA PHE A 31 -2.14 -13.98 0.31
C PHE A 31 -1.69 -15.42 0.48
N SER A 32 -0.58 -15.77 -0.19
CA SER A 32 0.13 -17.02 0.04
C SER A 32 0.86 -16.96 1.39
N PRO A 33 0.99 -18.09 2.11
CA PRO A 33 1.87 -18.14 3.28
C PRO A 33 3.33 -17.77 2.97
N ASP A 34 3.75 -17.93 1.71
CA ASP A 34 5.11 -17.62 1.25
C ASP A 34 5.24 -16.19 0.72
N TYR A 35 4.23 -15.36 0.93
CA TYR A 35 4.21 -13.98 0.43
C TYR A 35 5.44 -13.19 0.88
N VAL A 36 5.98 -12.42 -0.06
CA VAL A 36 7.01 -11.42 0.21
C VAL A 36 6.71 -10.17 -0.60
N SER A 37 6.83 -9.00 0.03
CA SER A 37 6.77 -7.75 -0.69
C SER A 37 8.03 -6.92 -0.45
N HIS A 38 8.36 -6.12 -1.45
CA HIS A 38 9.50 -5.22 -1.44
C HIS A 38 8.96 -3.79 -1.41
N GLU A 39 9.11 -3.15 -0.25
CA GLU A 39 8.47 -1.85 0.02
C GLU A 39 9.55 -0.77 0.21
N PRO A 40 9.28 0.47 -0.23
CA PRO A 40 10.30 1.52 -0.17
C PRO A 40 10.64 1.99 1.24
N THR A 41 9.74 1.84 2.21
CA THR A 41 9.95 2.36 3.57
C THR A 41 10.32 1.28 4.58
N SER A 42 9.86 0.05 4.40
CA SER A 42 10.03 -1.02 5.38
C SER A 42 10.87 -2.19 4.87
N GLY A 43 11.36 -2.12 3.63
CA GLY A 43 12.09 -3.21 3.02
C GLY A 43 11.20 -4.41 2.73
N GLU A 44 11.59 -5.60 3.18
CA GLU A 44 10.80 -6.80 2.93
C GLU A 44 9.71 -7.00 3.98
N VAL A 45 8.52 -7.31 3.50
CA VAL A 45 7.37 -7.73 4.32
C VAL A 45 7.08 -9.18 3.96
N ARG A 46 6.97 -10.07 4.97
CA ARG A 46 6.87 -11.50 4.73
C ARG A 46 5.64 -12.12 5.38
N GLY A 47 4.99 -13.02 4.62
CA GLY A 47 3.90 -13.86 5.11
C GLY A 47 2.58 -13.13 5.27
N ILE A 48 1.57 -13.88 5.67
CA ILE A 48 0.20 -13.35 5.85
C ILE A 48 0.16 -12.34 6.99
N GLU A 49 0.81 -12.63 8.12
CA GLU A 49 0.85 -11.70 9.25
C GLU A 49 1.64 -10.45 8.94
N GLY A 50 2.73 -10.57 8.16
CA GLY A 50 3.46 -9.39 7.68
C GLY A 50 2.59 -8.49 6.83
N ALA A 51 1.82 -9.08 5.91
CA ALA A 51 0.88 -8.32 5.08
C ALA A 51 -0.20 -7.64 5.92
N ARG A 52 -0.74 -8.33 6.93
CA ARG A 52 -1.73 -7.78 7.86
C ARG A 52 -1.17 -6.58 8.62
N GLN A 53 0.01 -6.73 9.22
CA GLN A 53 0.64 -5.68 10.01
C GLN A 53 1.00 -4.47 9.16
N PHE A 54 1.48 -4.70 7.95
CA PHE A 54 1.82 -3.61 7.04
C PHE A 54 0.57 -2.77 6.71
N ALA A 55 -0.53 -3.42 6.35
CA ALA A 55 -1.79 -2.73 6.06
C ALA A 55 -2.35 -2.05 7.32
N ALA A 56 -2.29 -2.73 8.47
CA ALA A 56 -2.77 -2.19 9.74
C ALA A 56 -2.05 -0.90 10.11
N THR A 57 -0.72 -0.83 9.90
CA THR A 57 0.06 0.37 10.19
C THR A 57 -0.43 1.57 9.39
N PHE A 58 -0.69 1.39 8.09
CA PHE A 58 -1.24 2.47 7.27
C PHE A 58 -2.63 2.89 7.73
N ARG A 59 -3.49 1.95 8.08
CA ARG A 59 -4.85 2.26 8.51
C ARG A 59 -4.90 2.91 9.88
N GLU A 60 -4.00 2.53 10.79
CA GLU A 60 -3.88 3.16 12.09
C GLU A 60 -3.32 4.58 12.00
N THR A 61 -2.34 4.77 11.12
CA THR A 61 -1.74 6.09 10.88
C THR A 61 -2.74 7.04 10.21
N PHE A 62 -3.49 6.53 9.24
CA PHE A 62 -4.47 7.28 8.45
C PHE A 62 -5.86 6.65 8.62
N PRO A 63 -6.62 7.01 9.68
CA PRO A 63 -7.94 6.41 9.90
C PRO A 63 -8.94 6.65 8.77
N ASP A 64 -8.70 7.65 7.92
CA ASP A 64 -9.50 7.96 6.74
C ASP A 64 -8.84 7.50 5.43
N LEU A 65 -7.91 6.55 5.51
CA LEU A 65 -7.16 6.06 4.34
C LEU A 65 -8.08 5.69 3.19
N GLU A 66 -7.76 6.21 2.01
CA GLU A 66 -8.45 5.88 0.77
C GLU A 66 -7.43 5.65 -0.34
N THR A 67 -7.57 4.53 -1.03
CA THR A 67 -6.71 4.18 -2.16
C THR A 67 -7.57 3.93 -3.38
N ILE A 68 -7.21 4.58 -4.48
CA ILE A 68 -7.93 4.51 -5.76
C ILE A 68 -6.99 3.89 -6.79
N ILE A 69 -7.47 2.87 -7.50
CA ILE A 69 -6.76 2.29 -8.64
C ILE A 69 -7.03 3.15 -9.86
N GLU A 70 -5.97 3.77 -10.40
CA GLU A 70 -6.08 4.62 -11.59
C GLU A 70 -5.98 3.80 -12.87
N ASP A 71 -5.07 2.81 -12.92
CA ASP A 71 -4.87 1.89 -14.03
C ASP A 71 -4.57 0.50 -13.52
N MET A 72 -4.98 -0.51 -14.26
CA MET A 72 -4.66 -1.90 -13.96
C MET A 72 -4.42 -2.67 -15.26
N VAL A 73 -3.29 -3.34 -15.35
CA VAL A 73 -2.96 -4.19 -16.49
C VAL A 73 -2.48 -5.54 -15.97
N ALA A 74 -2.72 -6.59 -16.74
CA ALA A 74 -2.29 -7.95 -16.40
C ALA A 74 -1.77 -8.69 -17.60
N GLU A 75 -0.72 -9.49 -17.38
CA GLU A 75 -0.18 -10.40 -18.36
C GLU A 75 0.35 -11.64 -17.64
N GLY A 76 -0.06 -12.84 -18.09
CA GLY A 76 0.31 -14.07 -17.40
C GLY A 76 -0.19 -14.07 -15.96
N ASP A 77 0.71 -14.30 -15.02
CA ASP A 77 0.43 -14.31 -13.58
C ASP A 77 0.75 -12.99 -12.90
N THR A 78 1.04 -11.95 -13.67
CA THR A 78 1.47 -10.64 -13.15
C THR A 78 0.38 -9.60 -13.37
N VAL A 79 0.10 -8.81 -12.34
CA VAL A 79 -0.83 -7.68 -12.39
C VAL A 79 -0.10 -6.44 -11.90
N VAL A 80 -0.28 -5.33 -12.62
CA VAL A 80 0.31 -4.03 -12.29
C VAL A 80 -0.81 -3.02 -12.10
N ILE A 81 -0.69 -2.21 -11.05
CA ILE A 81 -1.58 -1.06 -10.88
C ILE A 81 -0.79 0.22 -10.74
N ARG A 82 -1.39 1.32 -11.19
CA ARG A 82 -1.02 2.67 -10.79
C ARG A 82 -2.12 3.15 -9.85
N PHE A 83 -1.74 3.67 -8.70
CA PHE A 83 -2.72 4.04 -7.66
C PHE A 83 -2.47 5.43 -7.10
N ARG A 84 -3.50 5.97 -6.46
CA ARG A 84 -3.45 7.18 -5.65
C ARG A 84 -3.94 6.85 -4.25
N GLY A 85 -3.16 7.24 -3.24
CA GLY A 85 -3.53 7.08 -1.84
C GLY A 85 -3.62 8.42 -1.15
N SER A 86 -4.55 8.56 -0.22
CA SER A 86 -4.72 9.77 0.56
C SER A 86 -5.17 9.45 1.98
N GLY A 87 -4.88 10.36 2.90
CA GLY A 87 -5.30 10.22 4.28
C GLY A 87 -4.76 11.35 5.15
N THR A 88 -5.31 11.45 6.37
CA THR A 88 -4.91 12.43 7.37
C THR A 88 -4.16 11.71 8.48
N HIS A 89 -3.00 12.24 8.87
CA HIS A 89 -2.15 11.66 9.90
C HIS A 89 -2.74 11.96 11.28
N ASP A 90 -3.75 11.18 11.68
CA ASP A 90 -4.44 11.32 12.95
C ASP A 90 -4.12 10.20 13.94
N GLY A 91 -3.43 9.14 13.52
CA GLY A 91 -3.04 8.01 14.35
C GLY A 91 -1.56 8.01 14.69
N GLU A 92 -1.22 7.58 15.91
CA GLU A 92 0.17 7.39 16.31
C GLU A 92 0.61 5.96 15.99
N THR A 93 1.75 5.84 15.28
CA THR A 93 2.38 4.54 15.02
C THR A 93 3.90 4.69 15.14
N GLU A 94 4.58 3.57 15.38
CA GLU A 94 6.05 3.59 15.44
C GLU A 94 6.67 4.06 14.13
N THR A 95 6.08 3.66 13.01
CA THR A 95 6.59 3.99 11.68
C THR A 95 6.53 5.48 11.38
N PHE A 96 5.42 6.13 11.73
CA PHE A 96 5.15 7.52 11.37
C PHE A 96 5.22 8.49 12.54
N GLY A 97 5.30 7.97 13.77
CA GLY A 97 5.39 8.79 14.98
C GLY A 97 4.05 9.39 15.41
N PRO A 98 4.11 10.44 16.25
CA PRO A 98 2.90 11.11 16.73
C PRO A 98 2.11 11.75 15.60
N PRO A 99 0.77 11.85 15.74
CA PRO A 99 -0.06 12.42 14.69
C PRO A 99 0.26 13.90 14.45
N THR A 100 0.40 14.27 13.19
CA THR A 100 0.68 15.67 12.79
C THR A 100 -0.59 16.41 12.39
N GLY A 101 -1.68 15.70 12.13
CA GLY A 101 -2.92 16.28 11.61
C GLY A 101 -2.84 16.68 10.15
N GLU A 102 -1.69 16.47 9.51
CA GLU A 102 -1.49 16.85 8.10
C GLU A 102 -2.06 15.80 7.15
N ARG A 103 -2.52 16.29 5.99
CA ARG A 103 -3.05 15.40 4.95
C ARG A 103 -1.94 15.05 3.96
N MET A 104 -1.91 13.78 3.56
CA MET A 104 -1.04 13.33 2.47
C MET A 104 -1.86 12.92 1.25
N GLU A 105 -1.29 13.07 0.08
CA GLU A 105 -1.78 12.50 -1.16
C GLU A 105 -0.57 12.05 -1.96
N ILE A 106 -0.56 10.75 -2.30
CA ILE A 106 0.58 10.13 -2.97
C ILE A 106 0.11 9.32 -4.17
N THR A 107 1.04 9.08 -5.08
CA THR A 107 0.84 8.14 -6.19
C THR A 107 1.92 7.08 -6.13
N GLY A 108 1.63 5.92 -6.73
CA GLY A 108 2.58 4.83 -6.77
C GLY A 108 2.21 3.78 -7.81
N ILE A 109 3.11 2.82 -7.94
CA ILE A 109 2.95 1.68 -8.84
C ILE A 109 3.29 0.43 -8.05
N THR A 110 2.46 -0.58 -8.15
CA THR A 110 2.70 -1.90 -7.55
C THR A 110 2.59 -2.97 -8.62
N ILE A 111 3.55 -3.88 -8.60
CA ILE A 111 3.55 -5.09 -9.43
C ILE A 111 3.32 -6.27 -8.49
N LYS A 112 2.38 -7.14 -8.82
CA LYS A 112 2.11 -8.36 -8.04
C LYS A 112 2.13 -9.58 -8.93
N ARG A 113 2.74 -10.64 -8.40
CA ARG A 113 2.71 -11.96 -9.00
C ARG A 113 1.76 -12.83 -8.18
N LEU A 114 0.90 -13.56 -8.87
CA LEU A 114 -0.10 -14.43 -8.25
C LEU A 114 0.13 -15.88 -8.67
N SER A 115 -0.28 -16.81 -7.82
CA SER A 115 -0.28 -18.24 -8.10
C SER A 115 -1.50 -18.85 -7.45
N ASP A 116 -2.31 -19.58 -8.21
CA ASP A 116 -3.52 -20.24 -7.73
C ASP A 116 -4.46 -19.32 -6.95
N GLY A 117 -4.62 -18.07 -7.44
CA GLY A 117 -5.51 -17.10 -6.81
C GLY A 117 -4.96 -16.45 -5.55
N LYS A 118 -3.67 -16.64 -5.27
CA LYS A 118 -3.02 -16.03 -4.11
C LYS A 118 -1.89 -15.12 -4.55
N ILE A 119 -1.72 -14.02 -3.83
CA ILE A 119 -0.60 -13.09 -4.07
C ILE A 119 0.64 -13.70 -3.42
N VAL A 120 1.70 -13.90 -4.22
CA VAL A 120 2.93 -14.54 -3.75
C VAL A 120 4.09 -13.57 -3.63
N GLU A 121 4.12 -12.51 -4.44
CA GLU A 121 5.18 -11.51 -4.38
C GLU A 121 4.70 -10.18 -4.87
N ALA A 122 5.23 -9.10 -4.30
CA ALA A 122 4.87 -7.73 -4.67
C ALA A 122 6.08 -6.80 -4.66
N TRP A 123 6.07 -5.84 -5.56
CA TRP A 123 7.05 -4.74 -5.61
C TRP A 123 6.28 -3.44 -5.69
N THR A 124 6.54 -2.53 -4.75
CA THR A 124 5.86 -1.24 -4.70
C THR A 124 6.88 -0.12 -4.76
N ASN A 125 6.58 0.89 -5.55
CA ASN A 125 7.27 2.17 -5.49
C ASN A 125 6.21 3.26 -5.39
N PHE A 126 6.32 4.08 -4.35
CA PHE A 126 5.49 5.26 -4.20
C PHE A 126 6.35 6.41 -3.69
N ASP A 127 5.83 7.63 -3.76
CA ASP A 127 6.56 8.83 -3.36
C ASP A 127 6.62 8.94 -1.83
N ALA A 128 7.44 8.07 -1.20
CA ALA A 128 7.59 8.04 0.26
C ALA A 128 8.20 9.34 0.80
N LEU A 129 9.17 9.91 0.08
CA LEU A 129 9.78 11.18 0.49
C LEU A 129 8.74 12.30 0.46
N GLY A 130 7.97 12.41 -0.61
CA GLY A 130 6.90 13.40 -0.71
C GLY A 130 5.85 13.24 0.38
N MET A 131 5.50 11.99 0.71
CA MET A 131 4.58 11.72 1.81
C MET A 131 5.12 12.26 3.13
N MET A 132 6.38 11.96 3.46
CA MET A 132 6.99 12.43 4.70
C MET A 132 7.09 13.95 4.77
N GLN A 133 7.35 14.60 3.63
CA GLN A 133 7.37 16.06 3.54
C GLN A 133 5.97 16.65 3.76
N GLN A 134 4.94 16.06 3.15
CA GLN A 134 3.55 16.51 3.32
C GLN A 134 3.10 16.37 4.79
N LEU A 135 3.53 15.31 5.46
CA LEU A 135 3.21 15.08 6.87
C LEU A 135 4.01 15.95 7.83
N GLY A 136 5.07 16.61 7.34
CA GLY A 136 5.92 17.46 8.17
C GLY A 136 6.94 16.71 9.03
N VAL A 137 7.12 15.39 8.81
CA VAL A 137 8.13 14.61 9.56
C VAL A 137 9.52 14.74 8.94
N ILE A 138 9.61 15.18 7.68
CA ILE A 138 10.86 15.52 6.99
C ILE A 138 10.65 16.89 6.37
N ALA A 139 11.68 17.75 6.47
CA ALA A 139 11.61 19.08 5.88
C ALA A 139 11.49 18.98 4.35
N PRO A 140 10.67 19.83 3.69
CA PRO A 140 10.65 19.90 2.23
C PRO A 140 12.00 20.31 1.70
N PRO A 141 12.34 19.94 0.45
CA PRO A 141 13.62 20.36 -0.13
C PRO A 141 13.70 21.88 -0.19
N GLN A 142 14.86 22.41 0.17
CA GLN A 142 15.11 23.84 0.03
C GLN A 142 15.14 24.16 -1.46
N GLN A 143 14.36 25.15 -1.85
CA GLN A 143 14.48 25.67 -3.21
C GLN A 143 15.79 26.41 -3.32
N ALA A 144 16.51 26.18 -4.42
CA ALA A 144 17.70 26.96 -4.68
C ALA A 144 17.27 28.42 -4.80
N GLU A 145 17.88 29.29 -3.99
CA GLU A 145 17.67 30.71 -4.11
C GLU A 145 18.28 31.16 -5.44
N ALA A 146 17.44 31.73 -6.26
CA ALA A 146 17.90 32.28 -7.54
C ALA A 146 18.69 33.57 -7.33
#